data_36a5c7119ee06da590fae77613ae8dd6
#
_entry.id   36a5c7119ee06da590fae77613ae8dd6
#
_cell.length_a   1.000
_cell.length_b   1.000
_cell.length_c   1.000
_cell.angle_alpha   90.00
_cell.angle_beta   90.00
_cell.angle_gamma   90.00
#
_symmetry.space_group_name_H-M   'P 1'
#
loop_
_entity.id
_entity.type
_entity.pdbx_description
1 polymer ?
#
loop_
_entity_poly.entity_id
_entity_poly.type
_entity_poly.pdbx_seq_one_letter_code
_entity_poly.pdbx_strand_id
1 'polypeptide(L)'
;MELKKESIQMLRIKNKAAAQATFDEDYNVPDVKPDIGRLVQSKADVSMEEVRLSEGRALLKGTLNTDLLYVGEKEGRIYSLSAKLPLDEMINLEGIEGGDKLCLKWEIEDLSVHMIHSRKLNIKAIVTFYAVVDELAVVELPVSTEDQEVSVKTEKVRLMSLRVHKKDTLRIKDDITLASNRPNVENLLWYMAEPRNLDLRPGENKLRVKGELAVFLLYTGYEEENPPQWLEYTMPFSNEMECSGCMEDLIPHIEVSLLHQGIEVKPDPDGEERILQVDVVLELNMKMYREEEHELLLDAYSPHKECVLHRKKEMLESLLVRNFSRCRLTDRIEVKESQGKVLQLCHSSGKVKVDKTRITDKGIVAEGIVALKILYIIGNDEMPFYSMDAMLPFTHLIEAEEIGKDCTYLLQADLEQLSTAMADGDEIEVKAAVGLNVLVFRQWEEQLIESVEEQPLDRKKLESMPGITVYIVKAGDTLWDIAKKFYTTVDEISGVNSLTEKEVKPGQSLILVRQG
;
A
#
# COMPACT_ATOMS: atom_id res chain seq x y z
N MET A 1 25.65 35.41 -3.58
CA MET A 1 25.80 34.48 -4.73
C MET A 1 24.49 33.72 -4.92
N GLU A 2 24.03 33.63 -6.16
CA GLU A 2 22.81 32.90 -6.47
C GLU A 2 23.10 31.43 -6.78
N LEU A 3 22.34 30.54 -6.13
CA LEU A 3 22.45 29.09 -6.33
C LEU A 3 21.38 28.63 -7.32
N LYS A 4 21.77 27.82 -8.27
CA LYS A 4 20.82 27.09 -9.10
C LYS A 4 20.34 25.87 -8.31
N LYS A 5 19.01 25.75 -8.17
CA LYS A 5 18.38 24.67 -7.40
C LYS A 5 17.42 23.88 -8.26
N GLU A 6 17.33 22.60 -7.99
CA GLU A 6 16.32 21.70 -8.51
C GLU A 6 15.38 21.27 -7.39
N SER A 7 14.07 21.24 -7.68
CA SER A 7 13.07 20.87 -6.68
C SER A 7 12.67 19.41 -6.87
N ILE A 8 12.75 18.63 -5.82
CA ILE A 8 12.20 17.27 -5.77
C ILE A 8 11.05 17.19 -4.78
N GLN A 9 10.06 16.36 -5.08
CA GLN A 9 8.94 16.10 -4.21
C GLN A 9 9.12 14.77 -3.51
N MET A 10 8.97 14.78 -2.19
CA MET A 10 9.08 13.61 -1.34
C MET A 10 7.83 13.49 -0.47
N LEU A 11 7.42 12.26 -0.19
CA LEU A 11 6.29 12.01 0.69
C LEU A 11 6.80 11.74 2.09
N ARG A 12 6.37 12.54 3.05
CA ARG A 12 6.67 12.36 4.47
C ARG A 12 5.40 12.01 5.23
N ILE A 13 5.52 11.18 6.24
CA ILE A 13 4.43 10.93 7.17
C ILE A 13 4.43 12.05 8.20
N LYS A 14 3.41 12.91 8.17
CA LYS A 14 3.22 13.99 9.14
C LYS A 14 2.74 13.42 10.49
N ASN A 15 1.79 12.49 10.44
CA ASN A 15 1.29 11.78 11.62
C ASN A 15 0.68 10.43 11.23
N LYS A 16 0.66 9.50 12.17
CA LYS A 16 -0.04 8.22 12.06
C LYS A 16 -0.65 7.84 13.41
N ALA A 17 -1.86 7.34 13.37
CA ALA A 17 -2.55 6.84 14.56
C ALA A 17 -3.44 5.66 14.19
N ALA A 18 -3.83 4.89 15.20
CA ALA A 18 -4.83 3.85 15.07
C ALA A 18 -5.88 4.04 16.17
N ALA A 19 -7.13 3.73 15.85
CA ALA A 19 -8.23 3.66 16.80
C ALA A 19 -9.02 2.38 16.56
N GLN A 20 -9.65 1.87 17.61
CA GLN A 20 -10.40 0.63 17.55
C GLN A 20 -11.84 0.88 18.00
N ALA A 21 -12.80 0.62 17.09
CA ALA A 21 -14.21 0.60 17.38
C ALA A 21 -14.65 -0.81 17.80
N THR A 22 -15.41 -0.88 18.87
CA THR A 22 -16.01 -2.13 19.34
C THR A 22 -17.51 -2.03 19.25
N PHE A 23 -18.11 -2.97 18.55
CA PHE A 23 -19.57 -3.15 18.47
C PHE A 23 -19.98 -4.32 19.35
N ASP A 24 -21.05 -4.14 20.11
CA ASP A 24 -21.70 -5.20 20.91
C ASP A 24 -23.19 -4.86 21.00
N GLU A 25 -23.91 -5.19 19.94
CA GLU A 25 -25.27 -4.74 19.72
C GLU A 25 -26.24 -5.90 19.53
N ASP A 26 -27.40 -5.75 20.16
CA ASP A 26 -28.50 -6.68 19.97
C ASP A 26 -29.34 -6.28 18.75
N TYR A 27 -29.56 -7.23 17.84
CA TYR A 27 -30.33 -7.03 16.62
C TYR A 27 -31.58 -7.91 16.59
N ASN A 28 -32.74 -7.29 16.40
CA ASN A 28 -34.00 -8.01 16.27
C ASN A 28 -34.23 -8.41 14.81
N VAL A 29 -34.56 -9.67 14.57
CA VAL A 29 -34.91 -10.19 13.24
C VAL A 29 -36.24 -9.56 12.80
N PRO A 30 -36.27 -8.90 11.61
CA PRO A 30 -37.50 -8.29 11.10
C PRO A 30 -38.64 -9.31 10.92
N ASP A 31 -39.88 -8.91 11.16
CA ASP A 31 -41.06 -9.81 11.12
C ASP A 31 -41.27 -10.49 9.78
N VAL A 32 -40.79 -9.89 8.68
CA VAL A 32 -40.85 -10.44 7.33
C VAL A 32 -39.85 -11.59 7.08
N LYS A 33 -38.93 -11.81 8.00
CA LYS A 33 -37.96 -12.90 7.91
C LYS A 33 -38.35 -14.06 8.82
N PRO A 34 -38.13 -15.32 8.41
CA PRO A 34 -38.37 -16.49 9.25
C PRO A 34 -37.51 -16.52 10.52
N ASP A 35 -37.98 -17.26 11.51
CA ASP A 35 -37.24 -17.54 12.73
C ASP A 35 -35.93 -18.26 12.44
N ILE A 36 -34.87 -17.87 13.12
CA ILE A 36 -33.53 -18.43 12.93
C ILE A 36 -33.42 -19.76 13.67
N GLY A 37 -33.15 -20.83 12.96
CA GLY A 37 -32.81 -22.13 13.54
C GLY A 37 -31.31 -22.27 13.80
N ARG A 38 -30.48 -21.90 12.80
CA ARG A 38 -29.03 -21.96 12.90
C ARG A 38 -28.35 -20.96 11.98
N LEU A 39 -27.35 -20.25 12.49
CA LEU A 39 -26.47 -19.43 11.65
C LEU A 39 -25.53 -20.32 10.82
N VAL A 40 -25.38 -19.98 9.55
CA VAL A 40 -24.45 -20.65 8.63
C VAL A 40 -23.18 -19.85 8.50
N GLN A 41 -23.30 -18.57 8.08
CA GLN A 41 -22.14 -17.74 7.79
C GLN A 41 -22.47 -16.27 8.08
N SER A 42 -21.46 -15.52 8.47
CA SER A 42 -21.53 -14.06 8.61
C SER A 42 -20.37 -13.40 7.87
N LYS A 43 -20.60 -12.22 7.34
CA LYS A 43 -19.56 -11.29 6.87
C LYS A 43 -19.92 -9.88 7.31
N ALA A 44 -18.92 -9.03 7.47
CA ALA A 44 -19.14 -7.62 7.71
C ALA A 44 -18.29 -6.77 6.77
N ASP A 45 -18.76 -5.57 6.52
CA ASP A 45 -18.08 -4.54 5.76
C ASP A 45 -18.38 -3.16 6.35
N VAL A 46 -17.40 -2.25 6.30
CA VAL A 46 -17.55 -0.89 6.78
C VAL A 46 -17.81 0.03 5.60
N SER A 47 -18.96 0.68 5.61
CA SER A 47 -19.32 1.73 4.67
C SER A 47 -19.10 3.09 5.32
N MET A 48 -18.10 3.85 4.84
CA MET A 48 -17.82 5.20 5.31
C MET A 48 -18.73 6.21 4.62
N GLU A 49 -19.44 7.01 5.39
CA GLU A 49 -20.32 8.08 4.92
C GLU A 49 -19.63 9.44 4.98
N GLU A 50 -18.90 9.69 6.07
CA GLU A 50 -18.19 10.94 6.27
C GLU A 50 -16.85 10.70 6.95
N VAL A 51 -15.79 11.30 6.38
CA VAL A 51 -14.46 11.40 7.00
C VAL A 51 -14.08 12.87 7.06
N ARG A 52 -14.04 13.44 8.25
CA ARG A 52 -13.79 14.85 8.46
C ARG A 52 -12.54 15.09 9.30
N LEU A 53 -11.57 15.77 8.73
CA LEU A 53 -10.41 16.28 9.46
C LEU A 53 -10.74 17.60 10.15
N SER A 54 -10.29 17.73 11.37
CA SER A 54 -10.28 18.98 12.14
C SER A 54 -8.95 19.05 12.90
N GLU A 55 -8.66 20.20 13.54
CA GLU A 55 -7.44 20.36 14.31
C GLU A 55 -7.24 19.19 15.30
N GLY A 56 -6.15 18.45 15.13
CA GLY A 56 -5.72 17.38 16.02
C GLY A 56 -6.54 16.10 15.98
N ARG A 57 -7.52 15.92 15.07
CA ARG A 57 -8.36 14.72 15.03
C ARG A 57 -9.05 14.47 13.69
N ALA A 58 -9.37 13.21 13.45
CA ALA A 58 -10.26 12.75 12.38
C ALA A 58 -11.57 12.21 12.98
N LEU A 59 -12.70 12.68 12.46
CA LEU A 59 -14.03 12.18 12.81
C LEU A 59 -14.49 11.24 11.70
N LEU A 60 -14.91 10.04 12.08
CA LEU A 60 -15.34 8.97 11.17
C LEU A 60 -16.82 8.68 11.45
N LYS A 61 -17.66 8.79 10.42
CA LYS A 61 -19.05 8.35 10.46
C LYS A 61 -19.33 7.37 9.35
N GLY A 62 -20.11 6.36 9.67
CA GLY A 62 -20.44 5.33 8.72
C GLY A 62 -21.34 4.26 9.31
N THR A 63 -21.28 3.09 8.71
CA THR A 63 -22.10 1.95 9.08
C THR A 63 -21.29 0.67 8.96
N LEU A 64 -21.33 -0.17 9.99
CA LEU A 64 -20.91 -1.56 9.88
C LEU A 64 -22.09 -2.37 9.34
N ASN A 65 -22.00 -2.81 8.09
CA ASN A 65 -22.98 -3.68 7.47
C ASN A 65 -22.58 -5.12 7.79
N THR A 66 -23.51 -5.89 8.37
CA THR A 66 -23.29 -7.30 8.69
C THR A 66 -24.31 -8.15 7.94
N ASP A 67 -23.84 -8.98 7.02
CA ASP A 67 -24.67 -9.93 6.30
C ASP A 67 -24.58 -11.30 6.96
N LEU A 68 -25.72 -11.94 7.06
CA LEU A 68 -25.91 -13.23 7.69
C LEU A 68 -26.59 -14.21 6.75
N LEU A 69 -26.09 -15.42 6.69
CA LEU A 69 -26.73 -16.56 6.06
C LEU A 69 -27.17 -17.51 7.17
N TYR A 70 -28.44 -17.92 7.17
CA TYR A 70 -28.98 -18.77 8.23
C TYR A 70 -30.01 -19.79 7.70
N VAL A 71 -30.23 -20.83 8.44
CA VAL A 71 -31.29 -21.82 8.21
C VAL A 71 -32.48 -21.48 9.11
N GLY A 72 -33.67 -21.43 8.51
CA GLY A 72 -34.91 -21.21 9.23
C GLY A 72 -35.27 -22.38 10.14
N GLU A 73 -35.89 -22.08 11.31
CA GLU A 73 -36.18 -23.08 12.35
C GLU A 73 -37.22 -24.12 11.90
N LYS A 74 -38.24 -23.71 11.18
CA LYS A 74 -39.38 -24.58 10.83
C LYS A 74 -39.25 -25.25 9.47
N GLU A 75 -38.62 -24.58 8.51
CA GLU A 75 -38.65 -25.00 7.11
C GLU A 75 -37.35 -25.63 6.65
N GLY A 76 -36.28 -25.55 7.47
CA GLY A 76 -34.96 -26.04 7.09
C GLY A 76 -34.34 -25.32 5.87
N ARG A 77 -34.99 -24.26 5.34
CA ARG A 77 -34.52 -23.47 4.21
C ARG A 77 -33.49 -22.45 4.61
N ILE A 78 -32.67 -22.07 3.63
CA ILE A 78 -31.62 -21.06 3.82
C ILE A 78 -32.15 -19.67 3.48
N TYR A 79 -31.79 -18.69 4.31
CA TYR A 79 -32.20 -17.29 4.19
C TYR A 79 -31.04 -16.36 4.44
N SER A 80 -31.18 -15.13 3.99
CA SER A 80 -30.24 -14.05 4.25
C SER A 80 -30.85 -12.94 5.08
N LEU A 81 -30.03 -12.29 5.88
CA LEU A 81 -30.39 -11.14 6.72
C LEU A 81 -29.23 -10.15 6.73
N SER A 82 -29.54 -8.87 6.59
CA SER A 82 -28.54 -7.79 6.69
C SER A 82 -28.87 -6.90 7.86
N ALA A 83 -27.90 -6.68 8.74
CA ALA A 83 -27.97 -5.76 9.86
C ALA A 83 -27.04 -4.57 9.62
N LYS A 84 -27.46 -3.38 10.06
CA LYS A 84 -26.66 -2.15 9.94
C LYS A 84 -26.45 -1.56 11.33
N LEU A 85 -25.19 -1.42 11.72
CA LEU A 85 -24.79 -0.86 13.00
C LEU A 85 -24.11 0.49 12.78
N PRO A 86 -24.55 1.57 13.46
CA PRO A 86 -23.96 2.89 13.26
C PRO A 86 -22.51 2.92 13.76
N LEU A 87 -21.64 3.57 12.99
CA LEU A 87 -20.26 3.86 13.33
C LEU A 87 -20.09 5.36 13.54
N ASP A 88 -19.59 5.75 14.72
CA ASP A 88 -19.20 7.13 15.04
C ASP A 88 -17.92 7.06 15.88
N GLU A 89 -16.78 7.33 15.25
CA GLU A 89 -15.46 7.17 15.86
C GLU A 89 -14.59 8.41 15.68
N MET A 90 -13.63 8.58 16.58
CA MET A 90 -12.70 9.69 16.57
C MET A 90 -11.25 9.19 16.72
N ILE A 91 -10.38 9.59 15.79
CA ILE A 91 -8.95 9.30 15.85
C ILE A 91 -8.20 10.59 16.22
N ASN A 92 -7.42 10.56 17.29
CA ASN A 92 -6.55 11.67 17.66
C ASN A 92 -5.30 11.66 16.78
N LEU A 93 -5.01 12.81 16.16
CA LEU A 93 -3.89 13.01 15.23
C LEU A 93 -3.24 14.37 15.53
N GLU A 94 -2.29 14.42 16.43
CA GLU A 94 -1.65 15.67 16.85
C GLU A 94 -0.95 16.37 15.67
N GLY A 95 -1.05 17.70 15.61
CA GLY A 95 -0.34 18.54 14.64
C GLY A 95 -0.93 18.52 13.23
N ILE A 96 -2.12 17.95 13.01
CA ILE A 96 -2.80 17.99 11.71
C ILE A 96 -3.76 19.18 11.60
N GLU A 97 -3.99 19.61 10.37
CA GLU A 97 -4.91 20.66 9.99
C GLU A 97 -6.02 20.12 9.07
N GLY A 98 -7.12 20.88 8.94
CA GLY A 98 -8.27 20.44 8.13
C GLY A 98 -7.99 20.32 6.62
N GLY A 99 -6.86 20.85 6.14
CA GLY A 99 -6.42 20.77 4.73
C GLY A 99 -5.48 19.60 4.42
N ASP A 100 -5.03 18.86 5.44
CA ASP A 100 -4.13 17.73 5.28
C ASP A 100 -4.81 16.55 4.55
N LYS A 101 -4.00 15.73 3.88
CA LYS A 101 -4.50 14.54 3.18
C LYS A 101 -4.44 13.33 4.09
N LEU A 102 -5.61 12.80 4.44
CA LEU A 102 -5.76 11.58 5.23
C LEU A 102 -5.85 10.35 4.32
N CYS A 103 -5.00 9.36 4.57
CA CYS A 103 -5.16 8.00 4.12
C CYS A 103 -5.73 7.19 5.27
N LEU A 104 -6.98 6.71 5.12
CA LEU A 104 -7.68 5.91 6.11
C LEU A 104 -7.82 4.49 5.59
N LYS A 105 -7.43 3.52 6.40
CA LYS A 105 -7.66 2.09 6.18
C LYS A 105 -8.33 1.51 7.40
N TRP A 106 -9.07 0.44 7.22
CA TRP A 106 -9.66 -0.29 8.33
C TRP A 106 -9.58 -1.79 8.12
N GLU A 107 -9.59 -2.48 9.23
CA GLU A 107 -9.58 -3.93 9.27
C GLU A 107 -10.61 -4.42 10.29
N ILE A 108 -11.44 -5.36 9.89
CA ILE A 108 -12.32 -6.08 10.82
C ILE A 108 -11.48 -7.19 11.45
N GLU A 109 -11.10 -6.98 12.70
CA GLU A 109 -10.25 -7.90 13.47
C GLU A 109 -10.99 -9.14 13.90
N ASP A 110 -12.24 -8.94 14.32
CA ASP A 110 -13.14 -9.99 14.78
C ASP A 110 -14.57 -9.68 14.39
N LEU A 111 -15.32 -10.71 14.06
CA LEU A 111 -16.76 -10.67 13.87
C LEU A 111 -17.36 -11.95 14.43
N SER A 112 -18.16 -11.81 15.46
CA SER A 112 -18.92 -12.91 16.04
C SER A 112 -20.39 -12.58 16.14
N VAL A 113 -21.23 -13.50 15.70
CA VAL A 113 -22.69 -13.37 15.76
C VAL A 113 -23.25 -14.53 16.53
N HIS A 114 -23.95 -14.22 17.62
CA HIS A 114 -24.56 -15.21 18.50
C HIS A 114 -26.07 -15.10 18.51
N MET A 115 -26.74 -16.21 18.41
CA MET A 115 -28.20 -16.27 18.55
C MET A 115 -28.57 -16.26 20.04
N ILE A 116 -29.31 -15.22 20.46
CA ILE A 116 -29.90 -15.13 21.81
C ILE A 116 -31.16 -16.02 21.85
N HIS A 117 -32.01 -15.85 20.84
CA HIS A 117 -33.16 -16.71 20.54
C HIS A 117 -33.54 -16.54 19.06
N SER A 118 -34.48 -17.31 18.54
CA SER A 118 -34.82 -17.37 17.09
C SER A 118 -35.15 -16.03 16.43
N ARG A 119 -35.50 -14.99 17.21
CA ARG A 119 -35.83 -13.63 16.73
C ARG A 119 -34.82 -12.57 17.17
N LYS A 120 -33.75 -12.95 17.87
CA LYS A 120 -32.79 -11.97 18.39
C LYS A 120 -31.36 -12.46 18.31
N LEU A 121 -30.52 -11.63 17.76
CA LEU A 121 -29.08 -11.86 17.61
C LEU A 121 -28.29 -10.86 18.45
N ASN A 122 -27.12 -11.25 18.91
CA ASN A 122 -26.09 -10.33 19.38
C ASN A 122 -24.94 -10.33 18.35
N ILE A 123 -24.59 -9.14 17.87
CA ILE A 123 -23.53 -8.91 16.90
C ILE A 123 -22.37 -8.21 17.59
N LYS A 124 -21.22 -8.87 17.64
CA LYS A 124 -19.97 -8.31 18.15
C LYS A 124 -18.97 -8.17 17.02
N ALA A 125 -18.36 -7.00 16.93
CA ALA A 125 -17.28 -6.79 15.99
C ALA A 125 -16.22 -5.86 16.58
N ILE A 126 -14.98 -6.08 16.16
CA ILE A 126 -13.84 -5.22 16.46
C ILE A 126 -13.29 -4.73 15.12
N VAL A 127 -13.29 -3.40 14.95
CA VAL A 127 -12.77 -2.75 13.75
C VAL A 127 -11.63 -1.83 14.12
N THR A 128 -10.46 -2.06 13.56
CA THR A 128 -9.30 -1.17 13.75
C THR A 128 -9.17 -0.25 12.55
N PHE A 129 -9.10 1.05 12.82
CA PHE A 129 -8.88 2.11 11.85
C PHE A 129 -7.44 2.58 11.93
N TYR A 130 -6.76 2.60 10.79
CA TYR A 130 -5.39 3.12 10.63
C TYR A 130 -5.45 4.42 9.85
N ALA A 131 -5.08 5.51 10.51
CA ALA A 131 -5.02 6.83 9.93
C ALA A 131 -3.57 7.24 9.70
N VAL A 132 -3.22 7.58 8.47
CA VAL A 132 -1.92 8.12 8.08
C VAL A 132 -2.16 9.46 7.39
N VAL A 133 -1.48 10.49 7.88
CA VAL A 133 -1.50 11.81 7.25
C VAL A 133 -0.18 12.00 6.53
N ASP A 134 -0.27 12.09 5.20
CA ASP A 134 0.86 12.31 4.32
C ASP A 134 1.09 13.81 4.08
N GLU A 135 2.34 14.25 4.16
CA GLU A 135 2.81 15.58 3.81
C GLU A 135 3.67 15.52 2.55
N LEU A 136 3.35 16.37 1.57
CA LEU A 136 4.19 16.54 0.40
C LEU A 136 5.29 17.55 0.70
N ALA A 137 6.50 17.09 0.98
CA ALA A 137 7.67 17.91 1.19
C ALA A 137 8.34 18.24 -0.14
N VAL A 138 8.64 19.52 -0.36
CA VAL A 138 9.46 19.98 -1.48
C VAL A 138 10.86 20.25 -0.96
N VAL A 139 11.84 19.49 -1.45
CA VAL A 139 13.25 19.64 -1.11
C VAL A 139 13.96 20.34 -2.27
N GLU A 140 14.62 21.46 -1.97
CA GLU A 140 15.42 22.20 -2.93
C GLU A 140 16.87 21.73 -2.89
N LEU A 141 17.31 21.10 -3.96
CA LEU A 141 18.67 20.59 -4.12
C LEU A 141 19.55 21.66 -4.78
N PRO A 142 20.59 22.18 -4.12
CA PRO A 142 21.56 23.04 -4.78
C PRO A 142 22.39 22.21 -5.76
N VAL A 143 22.39 22.57 -7.05
CA VAL A 143 23.09 21.81 -8.10
C VAL A 143 24.29 22.57 -8.66
N SER A 144 24.25 23.89 -8.74
CA SER A 144 25.35 24.72 -9.26
C SER A 144 25.22 26.17 -8.80
N THR A 145 26.15 27.00 -9.25
CA THR A 145 26.07 28.46 -9.13
C THR A 145 26.18 29.10 -10.51
N GLU A 146 25.63 30.29 -10.67
CA GLU A 146 25.79 31.10 -11.91
C GLU A 146 27.11 31.87 -11.93
N ASP A 147 27.80 32.02 -10.81
CA ASP A 147 29.07 32.75 -10.71
C ASP A 147 30.23 31.86 -11.19
N GLN A 148 30.84 32.24 -12.31
CA GLN A 148 31.99 31.58 -12.93
C GLN A 148 33.29 31.71 -12.13
N GLU A 149 33.39 32.69 -11.22
CA GLU A 149 34.57 32.86 -10.34
C GLU A 149 34.56 31.96 -9.12
N VAL A 150 33.50 31.15 -8.97
CA VAL A 150 33.34 30.23 -7.87
C VAL A 150 33.61 28.78 -8.32
N SER A 151 34.57 28.15 -7.68
CA SER A 151 34.80 26.73 -7.82
C SER A 151 33.74 25.95 -7.03
N VAL A 152 33.16 24.90 -7.63
CA VAL A 152 32.12 24.07 -7.04
C VAL A 152 32.59 22.62 -6.94
N LYS A 153 32.22 21.96 -5.85
CA LYS A 153 32.38 20.52 -5.68
C LYS A 153 31.02 19.87 -5.70
N THR A 154 30.75 19.01 -6.67
CA THR A 154 29.48 18.29 -6.82
C THR A 154 29.68 16.79 -6.64
N GLU A 155 28.63 16.10 -6.26
CA GLU A 155 28.54 14.65 -6.22
C GLU A 155 27.25 14.19 -6.87
N LYS A 156 27.33 13.10 -7.63
CA LYS A 156 26.16 12.47 -8.23
C LYS A 156 25.44 11.61 -7.21
N VAL A 157 24.18 11.92 -6.98
CA VAL A 157 23.30 11.19 -6.07
C VAL A 157 22.05 10.74 -6.80
N ARG A 158 21.58 9.52 -6.53
CA ARG A 158 20.30 9.05 -7.03
C ARG A 158 19.25 9.26 -5.95
N LEU A 159 18.19 9.95 -6.29
CA LEU A 159 17.12 10.29 -5.37
C LEU A 159 15.77 9.85 -5.90
N MET A 160 14.89 9.45 -5.00
CA MET A 160 13.51 9.17 -5.32
C MET A 160 12.67 10.44 -5.23
N SER A 161 11.91 10.71 -6.28
CA SER A 161 10.92 11.78 -6.29
C SER A 161 9.52 11.21 -6.49
N LEU A 162 8.55 11.72 -5.74
CA LEU A 162 7.14 11.44 -5.94
C LEU A 162 6.63 12.23 -7.14
N ARG A 163 6.07 11.55 -8.14
CA ARG A 163 5.53 12.18 -9.36
C ARG A 163 4.01 12.22 -9.38
N VAL A 164 3.38 11.17 -8.84
CA VAL A 164 1.93 11.08 -8.75
C VAL A 164 1.54 10.68 -7.33
N HIS A 165 0.63 11.46 -6.74
CA HIS A 165 -0.06 11.14 -5.50
C HIS A 165 -1.54 11.44 -5.68
N LYS A 166 -2.31 10.44 -6.05
CA LYS A 166 -3.72 10.58 -6.41
C LYS A 166 -4.53 9.42 -5.85
N LYS A 167 -5.72 9.73 -5.37
CA LYS A 167 -6.75 8.76 -5.01
C LYS A 167 -7.88 8.87 -6.03
N ASP A 168 -8.31 7.75 -6.60
CA ASP A 168 -9.35 7.72 -7.63
C ASP A 168 -10.16 6.43 -7.54
N THR A 169 -11.28 6.35 -8.23
CA THR A 169 -12.16 5.18 -8.22
C THR A 169 -12.35 4.61 -9.62
N LEU A 170 -12.39 3.27 -9.68
CA LEU A 170 -12.72 2.52 -10.88
C LEU A 170 -14.01 1.75 -10.65
N ARG A 171 -15.02 2.01 -11.46
CA ARG A 171 -16.27 1.24 -11.47
C ARG A 171 -16.23 0.19 -12.57
N ILE A 172 -16.51 -1.06 -12.19
CA ILE A 172 -16.62 -2.20 -13.08
C ILE A 172 -18.07 -2.66 -13.06
N LYS A 173 -18.71 -2.63 -14.22
CA LYS A 173 -20.11 -3.03 -14.36
C LYS A 173 -20.24 -3.94 -15.55
N ASP A 174 -20.80 -5.14 -15.34
CA ASP A 174 -21.00 -6.13 -16.38
C ASP A 174 -22.14 -7.09 -15.99
N ASP A 175 -22.67 -7.83 -16.94
CA ASP A 175 -23.82 -8.71 -16.77
C ASP A 175 -23.39 -10.18 -16.93
N ILE A 176 -23.83 -11.03 -16.00
CA ILE A 176 -23.70 -12.48 -16.07
C ILE A 176 -25.07 -13.05 -16.42
N THR A 177 -25.17 -13.74 -17.55
CA THR A 177 -26.39 -14.46 -17.90
C THR A 177 -26.35 -15.90 -17.42
N LEU A 178 -27.36 -16.33 -16.67
CA LEU A 178 -27.46 -17.72 -16.21
C LEU A 178 -27.68 -18.66 -17.39
N ALA A 179 -26.98 -19.79 -17.37
CA ALA A 179 -27.15 -20.83 -18.37
C ALA A 179 -28.59 -21.40 -18.33
N SER A 180 -29.14 -21.78 -19.49
CA SER A 180 -30.52 -22.23 -19.65
C SER A 180 -30.93 -23.45 -18.78
N ASN A 181 -29.99 -24.24 -18.36
CA ASN A 181 -30.18 -25.40 -17.47
C ASN A 181 -30.22 -25.05 -15.98
N ARG A 182 -30.14 -23.77 -15.63
CA ARG A 182 -30.24 -23.29 -14.24
C ARG A 182 -31.61 -22.65 -14.02
N PRO A 183 -32.22 -22.78 -12.83
CA PRO A 183 -33.47 -22.11 -12.49
C PRO A 183 -33.29 -20.58 -12.49
N ASN A 184 -34.39 -19.87 -12.74
CA ASN A 184 -34.46 -18.42 -12.59
C ASN A 184 -34.23 -18.01 -11.14
N VAL A 185 -33.74 -16.81 -10.92
CA VAL A 185 -33.42 -16.30 -9.56
C VAL A 185 -34.69 -15.74 -8.93
N GLU A 186 -35.14 -16.33 -7.85
CA GLU A 186 -36.18 -15.76 -6.99
C GLU A 186 -35.61 -14.86 -5.92
N ASN A 187 -34.65 -15.40 -5.14
CA ASN A 187 -33.97 -14.65 -4.08
C ASN A 187 -32.47 -14.84 -4.15
N LEU A 188 -31.74 -13.74 -4.21
CA LEU A 188 -30.30 -13.73 -4.02
C LEU A 188 -29.98 -13.77 -2.52
N LEU A 189 -29.39 -14.87 -2.07
CA LEU A 189 -29.13 -15.13 -0.65
C LEU A 189 -27.78 -14.59 -0.22
N TRP A 190 -26.76 -14.79 -1.05
CA TRP A 190 -25.38 -14.41 -0.74
C TRP A 190 -24.60 -14.13 -2.00
N TYR A 191 -23.72 -13.15 -1.96
CA TYR A 191 -22.80 -12.87 -3.05
C TYR A 191 -21.49 -12.28 -2.56
N MET A 192 -20.45 -12.47 -3.37
CA MET A 192 -19.13 -11.86 -3.22
C MET A 192 -18.60 -11.54 -4.62
N ALA A 193 -17.92 -10.42 -4.76
CA ALA A 193 -17.20 -10.04 -5.96
C ALA A 193 -15.85 -9.45 -5.57
N GLU A 194 -14.81 -10.23 -5.74
CA GLU A 194 -13.46 -9.88 -5.30
C GLU A 194 -12.54 -9.64 -6.51
N PRO A 195 -11.79 -8.53 -6.55
CA PRO A 195 -10.78 -8.33 -7.56
C PRO A 195 -9.60 -9.27 -7.32
N ARG A 196 -9.12 -9.92 -8.38
CA ARG A 196 -7.97 -10.83 -8.39
C ARG A 196 -7.07 -10.57 -9.58
N ASN A 197 -5.81 -11.02 -9.50
CA ASN A 197 -4.85 -10.94 -10.59
C ASN A 197 -4.71 -9.53 -11.18
N LEU A 198 -4.65 -8.52 -10.31
CA LEU A 198 -4.55 -7.13 -10.73
C LEU A 198 -3.20 -6.83 -11.37
N ASP A 199 -3.23 -6.31 -12.60
CA ASP A 199 -2.07 -5.80 -13.34
C ASP A 199 -2.27 -4.29 -13.55
N LEU A 200 -1.48 -3.50 -12.82
CA LEU A 200 -1.56 -2.04 -12.77
C LEU A 200 -0.34 -1.45 -13.45
N ARG A 201 -0.50 -0.92 -14.68
CA ARG A 201 0.62 -0.40 -15.47
C ARG A 201 0.48 1.08 -15.74
N PRO A 202 1.44 1.89 -15.27
CA PRO A 202 1.56 3.28 -15.68
C PRO A 202 1.73 3.38 -17.21
N GLY A 203 1.12 4.41 -17.80
CA GLY A 203 1.29 4.80 -19.20
C GLY A 203 1.29 6.31 -19.30
N GLU A 204 1.44 6.85 -20.50
CA GLU A 204 1.47 8.30 -20.70
C GLU A 204 0.11 8.94 -20.33
N ASN A 205 0.08 9.72 -19.23
CA ASN A 205 -1.10 10.35 -18.64
C ASN A 205 -2.27 9.40 -18.33
N LYS A 206 -2.01 8.11 -18.16
CA LYS A 206 -3.03 7.12 -17.86
C LYS A 206 -2.48 5.96 -17.02
N LEU A 207 -3.39 5.30 -16.31
CA LEU A 207 -3.14 4.02 -15.65
C LEU A 207 -3.99 2.95 -16.33
N ARG A 208 -3.34 1.88 -16.80
CA ARG A 208 -4.03 0.68 -17.27
C ARG A 208 -4.27 -0.24 -16.09
N VAL A 209 -5.52 -0.62 -15.91
CA VAL A 209 -5.96 -1.52 -14.84
C VAL A 209 -6.57 -2.75 -15.49
N LYS A 210 -5.92 -3.89 -15.34
CA LYS A 210 -6.42 -5.19 -15.79
C LYS A 210 -6.56 -6.11 -14.61
N GLY A 211 -7.50 -7.02 -14.67
CA GLY A 211 -7.71 -8.01 -13.64
C GLY A 211 -8.93 -8.86 -13.92
N GLU A 212 -9.34 -9.58 -12.90
CA GLU A 212 -10.50 -10.44 -12.89
C GLU A 212 -11.34 -10.15 -11.66
N LEU A 213 -12.67 -10.15 -11.80
CA LEU A 213 -13.57 -10.24 -10.67
C LEU A 213 -13.96 -11.71 -10.46
N ALA A 214 -13.58 -12.27 -9.33
CA ALA A 214 -14.06 -13.56 -8.87
C ALA A 214 -15.44 -13.34 -8.22
N VAL A 215 -16.50 -13.77 -8.90
CA VAL A 215 -17.87 -13.61 -8.45
C VAL A 215 -18.40 -14.94 -7.96
N PHE A 216 -18.89 -14.93 -6.72
CA PHE A 216 -19.65 -16.03 -6.14
C PHE A 216 -21.06 -15.54 -5.82
N LEU A 217 -22.04 -16.36 -6.07
CA LEU A 217 -23.42 -16.13 -5.64
C LEU A 217 -24.12 -17.42 -5.24
N LEU A 218 -25.03 -17.28 -4.27
CA LEU A 218 -25.93 -18.32 -3.79
C LEU A 218 -27.36 -17.76 -3.88
N TYR A 219 -28.27 -18.50 -4.50
CA TYR A 219 -29.64 -18.06 -4.75
C TYR A 219 -30.66 -19.20 -4.68
N THR A 220 -31.94 -18.87 -4.55
CA THR A 220 -33.08 -19.80 -4.70
C THR A 220 -33.81 -19.53 -5.99
N GLY A 221 -34.33 -20.58 -6.58
CA GLY A 221 -35.27 -20.52 -7.72
C GLY A 221 -36.74 -20.50 -7.25
N TYR A 222 -37.65 -20.22 -8.18
CA TYR A 222 -39.10 -20.12 -7.91
C TYR A 222 -39.77 -21.43 -7.49
N GLU A 223 -39.21 -22.57 -7.86
CA GLU A 223 -39.75 -23.86 -7.46
C GLU A 223 -39.30 -24.20 -6.04
N GLU A 224 -40.26 -24.33 -5.13
CA GLU A 224 -40.00 -24.58 -3.70
C GLU A 224 -39.22 -25.86 -3.41
N GLU A 225 -39.32 -26.85 -4.30
CA GLU A 225 -38.62 -28.13 -4.19
C GLU A 225 -37.16 -28.08 -4.65
N ASN A 226 -36.74 -26.99 -5.33
CA ASN A 226 -35.37 -26.86 -5.83
C ASN A 226 -34.41 -26.47 -4.70
N PRO A 227 -33.31 -27.22 -4.56
CA PRO A 227 -32.27 -26.84 -3.60
C PRO A 227 -31.64 -25.50 -4.00
N PRO A 228 -31.12 -24.72 -3.05
CA PRO A 228 -30.36 -23.52 -3.34
C PRO A 228 -29.25 -23.78 -4.34
N GLN A 229 -29.10 -22.88 -5.28
CA GLN A 229 -28.10 -22.94 -6.35
C GLN A 229 -26.95 -21.99 -6.07
N TRP A 230 -25.74 -22.37 -6.46
CA TRP A 230 -24.60 -21.45 -6.43
C TRP A 230 -23.85 -21.42 -7.74
N LEU A 231 -23.16 -20.31 -7.96
CA LEU A 231 -22.36 -20.07 -9.16
C LEU A 231 -21.06 -19.40 -8.76
N GLU A 232 -19.96 -19.90 -9.29
CA GLU A 232 -18.68 -19.19 -9.35
C GLU A 232 -18.43 -18.77 -10.78
N TYR A 233 -18.06 -17.50 -10.96
CA TYR A 233 -17.80 -16.93 -12.26
C TYR A 233 -16.61 -15.99 -12.20
N THR A 234 -15.74 -16.03 -13.20
CA THR A 234 -14.61 -15.14 -13.31
C THR A 234 -14.83 -14.17 -14.47
N MET A 235 -14.93 -12.89 -14.16
CA MET A 235 -15.12 -11.80 -15.12
C MET A 235 -13.81 -11.08 -15.35
N PRO A 236 -13.17 -11.22 -16.53
CA PRO A 236 -12.00 -10.43 -16.86
C PRO A 236 -12.40 -8.97 -17.15
N PHE A 237 -11.61 -8.02 -16.68
CA PHE A 237 -11.80 -6.61 -16.99
C PHE A 237 -10.50 -5.93 -17.41
N SER A 238 -10.65 -4.89 -18.25
CA SER A 238 -9.53 -4.07 -18.71
C SER A 238 -9.99 -2.65 -18.91
N ASN A 239 -9.50 -1.74 -18.08
CA ASN A 239 -9.89 -0.34 -18.09
C ASN A 239 -8.65 0.57 -18.18
N GLU A 240 -8.84 1.77 -18.69
CA GLU A 240 -7.86 2.84 -18.64
C GLU A 240 -8.44 3.99 -17.82
N MET A 241 -7.66 4.47 -16.85
CA MET A 241 -8.00 5.60 -16.00
C MET A 241 -7.10 6.78 -16.36
N GLU A 242 -7.66 7.99 -16.36
CA GLU A 242 -6.88 9.21 -16.54
C GLU A 242 -5.99 9.45 -15.32
N CYS A 243 -4.70 9.64 -15.54
CA CYS A 243 -3.70 9.84 -14.51
C CYS A 243 -2.65 10.87 -14.97
N SER A 244 -2.94 12.14 -14.79
CA SER A 244 -2.04 13.24 -15.18
C SER A 244 -0.67 13.11 -14.54
N GLY A 245 0.39 13.26 -15.34
CA GLY A 245 1.78 13.10 -14.91
C GLY A 245 2.26 11.66 -14.81
N CYS A 246 1.40 10.68 -15.09
CA CYS A 246 1.79 9.29 -15.18
C CYS A 246 2.65 9.05 -16.42
N MET A 247 3.70 8.24 -16.31
CA MET A 247 4.60 7.82 -17.38
C MET A 247 4.98 6.35 -17.20
N GLU A 248 5.42 5.70 -18.29
CA GLU A 248 5.71 4.24 -18.29
C GLU A 248 6.91 3.86 -17.41
N ASP A 249 7.82 4.79 -17.19
CA ASP A 249 9.05 4.59 -16.39
C ASP A 249 8.86 4.82 -14.89
N LEU A 250 7.65 5.21 -14.46
CA LEU A 250 7.38 5.39 -13.04
C LEU A 250 7.30 4.06 -12.30
N ILE A 251 7.73 4.10 -11.06
CA ILE A 251 7.67 2.98 -10.12
C ILE A 251 6.36 3.09 -9.34
N PRO A 252 5.35 2.25 -9.63
CA PRO A 252 4.06 2.33 -8.97
C PRO A 252 4.08 1.64 -7.61
N HIS A 253 3.44 2.29 -6.64
CA HIS A 253 2.89 1.70 -5.43
C HIS A 253 1.41 2.07 -5.38
N ILE A 254 0.57 1.12 -5.73
CA ILE A 254 -0.87 1.35 -5.89
C ILE A 254 -1.61 0.37 -5.00
N GLU A 255 -2.31 0.91 -4.02
CA GLU A 255 -3.18 0.14 -3.14
C GLU A 255 -4.59 0.15 -3.70
N VAL A 256 -5.18 -1.04 -3.81
CA VAL A 256 -6.54 -1.21 -4.31
C VAL A 256 -7.42 -1.73 -3.18
N SER A 257 -8.54 -1.06 -2.94
CA SER A 257 -9.53 -1.48 -1.97
C SER A 257 -10.92 -1.53 -2.60
N LEU A 258 -11.73 -2.47 -2.13
CA LEU A 258 -13.12 -2.62 -2.55
C LEU A 258 -13.99 -1.63 -1.76
N LEU A 259 -14.57 -0.63 -2.43
CA LEU A 259 -15.48 0.33 -1.81
C LEU A 259 -16.93 -0.11 -1.84
N HIS A 260 -17.32 -0.77 -2.92
CA HIS A 260 -18.69 -1.22 -3.12
C HIS A 260 -18.71 -2.48 -3.95
N GLN A 261 -19.61 -3.38 -3.60
CA GLN A 261 -20.01 -4.52 -4.41
C GLN A 261 -21.53 -4.67 -4.37
N GLY A 262 -22.12 -4.93 -5.52
CA GLY A 262 -23.55 -5.17 -5.67
C GLY A 262 -23.83 -6.13 -6.80
N ILE A 263 -24.84 -6.97 -6.62
CA ILE A 263 -25.40 -7.80 -7.68
C ILE A 263 -26.90 -7.57 -7.70
N GLU A 264 -27.40 -7.12 -8.83
CA GLU A 264 -28.83 -6.90 -9.08
C GLU A 264 -29.35 -7.93 -10.07
N VAL A 265 -30.46 -8.57 -9.73
CA VAL A 265 -31.13 -9.52 -10.62
C VAL A 265 -32.04 -8.76 -11.58
N LYS A 266 -31.91 -9.05 -12.87
CA LYS A 266 -32.71 -8.42 -13.93
C LYS A 266 -33.38 -9.45 -14.84
N PRO A 267 -34.53 -9.11 -15.40
CA PRO A 267 -35.16 -9.95 -16.41
C PRO A 267 -34.33 -9.93 -17.72
N ASP A 268 -34.32 -11.06 -18.38
CA ASP A 268 -33.82 -11.21 -19.73
C ASP A 268 -34.86 -10.72 -20.76
N PRO A 269 -34.60 -10.79 -22.07
CA PRO A 269 -35.57 -10.38 -23.11
C PRO A 269 -36.91 -11.16 -23.09
N ASP A 270 -36.92 -12.36 -22.51
CA ASP A 270 -38.11 -13.19 -22.36
C ASP A 270 -38.90 -12.90 -21.07
N GLY A 271 -38.36 -12.00 -20.23
CA GLY A 271 -38.94 -11.59 -18.96
C GLY A 271 -38.57 -12.50 -17.77
N GLU A 272 -37.60 -13.40 -17.96
CA GLU A 272 -37.14 -14.32 -16.94
C GLU A 272 -35.97 -13.71 -16.13
N GLU A 273 -35.99 -13.83 -14.82
CA GLU A 273 -34.95 -13.27 -13.93
C GLU A 273 -33.67 -14.10 -13.96
N ARG A 274 -32.85 -13.85 -14.99
CA ARG A 274 -31.64 -14.62 -15.34
C ARG A 274 -30.39 -13.78 -15.58
N ILE A 275 -30.52 -12.46 -15.62
CA ILE A 275 -29.38 -11.56 -15.77
C ILE A 275 -28.96 -11.07 -14.40
N LEU A 276 -27.68 -11.26 -14.07
CA LEU A 276 -27.07 -10.81 -12.84
C LEU A 276 -26.13 -9.65 -13.18
N GLN A 277 -26.59 -8.43 -12.91
CA GLN A 277 -25.77 -7.25 -13.11
C GLN A 277 -24.82 -7.08 -11.94
N VAL A 278 -23.54 -7.27 -12.20
CA VAL A 278 -22.46 -7.06 -11.22
C VAL A 278 -22.01 -5.60 -11.29
N ASP A 279 -21.92 -4.95 -10.14
CA ASP A 279 -21.49 -3.56 -10.00
C ASP A 279 -20.46 -3.45 -8.86
N VAL A 280 -19.21 -3.22 -9.20
CA VAL A 280 -18.09 -3.15 -8.27
C VAL A 280 -17.38 -1.83 -8.42
N VAL A 281 -17.08 -1.17 -7.28
CA VAL A 281 -16.29 0.04 -7.23
C VAL A 281 -15.00 -0.23 -6.45
N LEU A 282 -13.88 -0.08 -7.13
CA LEU A 282 -12.54 -0.15 -6.55
C LEU A 282 -12.01 1.25 -6.31
N GLU A 283 -11.40 1.47 -5.16
CA GLU A 283 -10.61 2.66 -4.87
C GLU A 283 -9.14 2.35 -5.11
N LEU A 284 -8.45 3.23 -5.83
CA LEU A 284 -7.03 3.15 -6.09
C LEU A 284 -6.31 4.32 -5.42
N ASN A 285 -5.45 4.02 -4.45
CA ASN A 285 -4.55 5.00 -3.85
C ASN A 285 -3.18 4.87 -4.52
N MET A 286 -2.87 5.83 -5.40
CA MET A 286 -1.73 5.78 -6.31
C MET A 286 -0.60 6.66 -5.80
N LYS A 287 0.55 6.07 -5.52
CA LYS A 287 1.83 6.72 -5.28
C LYS A 287 2.81 6.22 -6.33
N MET A 288 3.29 7.12 -7.20
CA MET A 288 4.21 6.75 -8.26
C MET A 288 5.48 7.56 -8.15
N TYR A 289 6.60 6.89 -8.19
CA TYR A 289 7.91 7.44 -7.94
C TYR A 289 8.78 7.38 -9.19
N ARG A 290 9.77 8.25 -9.26
CA ARG A 290 10.87 8.21 -10.23
C ARG A 290 12.19 8.31 -9.50
N GLU A 291 13.14 7.47 -9.90
CA GLU A 291 14.53 7.60 -9.47
C GLU A 291 15.28 8.45 -10.49
N GLU A 292 15.90 9.53 -10.04
CA GLU A 292 16.64 10.47 -10.87
C GLU A 292 18.03 10.73 -10.32
N GLU A 293 19.01 10.91 -11.23
CA GLU A 293 20.37 11.29 -10.87
C GLU A 293 20.48 12.81 -10.83
N HIS A 294 20.94 13.35 -9.71
CA HIS A 294 21.14 14.78 -9.49
C HIS A 294 22.60 15.05 -9.18
N GLU A 295 23.13 16.19 -9.62
CA GLU A 295 24.44 16.67 -9.22
C GLU A 295 24.29 17.58 -7.99
N LEU A 296 24.51 17.02 -6.80
CA LEU A 296 24.39 17.76 -5.54
C LEU A 296 25.62 18.60 -5.27
N LEU A 297 25.43 19.90 -5.02
CA LEU A 297 26.50 20.83 -4.64
C LEU A 297 26.89 20.63 -3.18
N LEU A 298 28.09 20.09 -2.94
CA LEU A 298 28.59 19.79 -1.60
C LEU A 298 29.42 20.92 -0.99
N ASP A 299 30.17 21.65 -1.81
CA ASP A 299 31.03 22.73 -1.35
C ASP A 299 31.27 23.76 -2.47
N ALA A 300 31.55 24.99 -2.07
CA ALA A 300 31.86 26.09 -2.98
C ALA A 300 32.89 27.03 -2.35
N TYR A 301 33.82 27.56 -3.15
CA TYR A 301 34.74 28.60 -2.73
C TYR A 301 35.17 29.46 -3.92
N SER A 302 35.69 30.65 -3.64
CA SER A 302 36.28 31.54 -4.64
C SER A 302 37.70 31.94 -4.23
N PRO A 303 38.66 32.02 -5.16
CA PRO A 303 39.97 32.59 -4.89
C PRO A 303 39.95 34.08 -4.53
N HIS A 304 38.87 34.81 -4.93
CA HIS A 304 38.75 36.25 -4.85
C HIS A 304 37.82 36.75 -3.73
N LYS A 305 36.94 35.86 -3.21
CA LYS A 305 35.95 36.19 -2.20
C LYS A 305 35.87 35.09 -1.16
N GLU A 306 35.52 35.39 0.06
CA GLU A 306 35.20 34.38 1.06
C GLU A 306 33.74 33.96 0.91
N CYS A 307 33.50 32.68 0.71
CA CYS A 307 32.18 32.08 0.57
C CYS A 307 31.79 31.44 1.92
N VAL A 308 30.81 32.06 2.60
CA VAL A 308 30.24 31.50 3.84
C VAL A 308 29.01 30.68 3.46
N LEU A 309 29.10 29.35 3.67
CA LEU A 309 28.04 28.42 3.32
C LEU A 309 27.06 28.23 4.48
N HIS A 310 25.83 28.61 4.29
CA HIS A 310 24.72 28.31 5.21
C HIS A 310 24.11 26.98 4.80
N ARG A 311 24.03 26.05 5.74
CA ARG A 311 23.57 24.67 5.48
C ARG A 311 22.30 24.39 6.23
N LYS A 312 21.42 23.62 5.60
CA LYS A 312 20.18 23.10 6.17
C LYS A 312 20.22 21.56 6.13
N LYS A 313 19.76 20.95 7.21
CA LYS A 313 19.56 19.49 7.26
C LYS A 313 18.31 19.09 6.54
N GLU A 314 18.43 18.15 5.61
CA GLU A 314 17.30 17.57 4.91
C GLU A 314 17.42 16.05 4.86
N MET A 315 16.29 15.36 4.99
CA MET A 315 16.22 13.92 4.77
C MET A 315 16.08 13.65 3.28
N LEU A 316 16.98 12.88 2.73
CA LEU A 316 16.97 12.40 1.35
C LEU A 316 16.68 10.90 1.34
N GLU A 317 16.14 10.41 0.22
CA GLU A 317 15.87 8.99 0.04
C GLU A 317 16.20 8.51 -1.37
N SER A 318 16.65 7.27 -1.47
CA SER A 318 16.89 6.55 -2.71
C SER A 318 16.21 5.20 -2.70
N LEU A 319 15.92 4.64 -3.87
CA LEU A 319 15.43 3.28 -3.97
C LEU A 319 16.57 2.30 -3.69
N LEU A 320 16.43 1.45 -2.68
CA LEU A 320 17.38 0.36 -2.43
C LEU A 320 16.98 -0.88 -3.22
N VAL A 321 15.72 -1.33 -3.07
CA VAL A 321 15.21 -2.55 -3.67
C VAL A 321 13.74 -2.39 -4.03
N ARG A 322 13.38 -2.92 -5.19
CA ARG A 322 12.01 -3.26 -5.56
C ARG A 322 11.94 -4.79 -5.73
N ASN A 323 11.19 -5.46 -4.88
CA ASN A 323 11.07 -6.91 -4.92
C ASN A 323 9.61 -7.34 -4.89
N PHE A 324 9.30 -8.34 -5.71
CA PHE A 324 8.05 -9.05 -5.69
C PHE A 324 8.33 -10.51 -5.36
N SER A 325 7.77 -10.97 -4.25
CA SER A 325 7.97 -12.31 -3.73
C SER A 325 6.64 -13.03 -3.57
N ARG A 326 6.64 -14.33 -3.69
CA ARG A 326 5.43 -15.16 -3.58
C ARG A 326 5.61 -16.24 -2.53
N CYS A 327 4.73 -16.23 -1.52
CA CYS A 327 4.64 -17.27 -0.50
C CYS A 327 3.55 -18.26 -0.88
N ARG A 328 3.91 -19.53 -1.02
CA ARG A 328 2.95 -20.62 -1.30
C ARG A 328 2.69 -21.40 -0.04
N LEU A 329 1.42 -21.63 0.23
CA LEU A 329 0.93 -22.33 1.41
C LEU A 329 0.12 -23.53 0.95
N THR A 330 0.27 -24.63 1.67
CA THR A 330 -0.57 -25.80 1.52
C THR A 330 -0.82 -26.37 2.91
N ASP A 331 -2.08 -26.59 3.24
CA ASP A 331 -2.48 -27.17 4.52
C ASP A 331 -3.71 -28.05 4.36
N ARG A 332 -4.00 -28.87 5.37
CA ARG A 332 -5.19 -29.70 5.46
C ARG A 332 -5.97 -29.33 6.69
N ILE A 333 -7.24 -29.06 6.50
CA ILE A 333 -8.16 -28.61 7.54
C ILE A 333 -9.14 -29.74 7.82
N GLU A 334 -9.17 -30.19 9.06
CA GLU A 334 -10.14 -31.21 9.52
C GLU A 334 -11.51 -30.57 9.77
N VAL A 335 -12.55 -31.17 9.22
CA VAL A 335 -13.94 -30.83 9.52
C VAL A 335 -14.37 -31.54 10.78
N LYS A 336 -15.01 -30.82 11.71
CA LYS A 336 -15.43 -31.40 12.98
C LYS A 336 -16.40 -32.57 12.76
N GLU A 337 -16.12 -33.73 13.36
CA GLU A 337 -16.96 -34.93 13.28
C GLU A 337 -18.45 -34.67 13.61
N SER A 338 -18.73 -33.71 14.50
CA SER A 338 -20.10 -33.31 14.86
C SER A 338 -20.92 -32.71 13.73
N GLN A 339 -20.28 -32.29 12.64
CA GLN A 339 -20.93 -31.68 11.48
C GLN A 339 -21.23 -32.67 10.36
N GLY A 340 -20.71 -33.93 10.44
CA GLY A 340 -20.87 -34.97 9.42
C GLY A 340 -19.88 -34.81 8.25
N LYS A 341 -19.96 -35.73 7.28
CA LYS A 341 -19.05 -35.76 6.13
C LYS A 341 -19.39 -34.69 5.11
N VAL A 342 -18.36 -33.98 4.64
CA VAL A 342 -18.48 -33.02 3.54
C VAL A 342 -18.84 -33.75 2.26
N LEU A 343 -19.93 -33.36 1.63
CA LEU A 343 -20.33 -33.85 0.33
C LEU A 343 -19.79 -32.99 -0.81
N GLN A 344 -19.84 -31.66 -0.62
CA GLN A 344 -19.44 -30.72 -1.65
C GLN A 344 -18.97 -29.38 -1.04
N LEU A 345 -17.90 -28.83 -1.59
CA LEU A 345 -17.49 -27.45 -1.34
C LEU A 345 -18.29 -26.52 -2.26
N CYS A 346 -18.88 -25.49 -1.69
CA CYS A 346 -19.65 -24.49 -2.44
C CYS A 346 -18.80 -23.28 -2.80
N HIS A 347 -18.03 -22.77 -1.83
CA HIS A 347 -17.21 -21.59 -1.99
C HIS A 347 -16.11 -21.51 -0.95
N SER A 348 -15.01 -20.85 -1.34
CA SER A 348 -13.92 -20.51 -0.43
C SER A 348 -13.43 -19.10 -0.69
N SER A 349 -13.43 -18.29 0.34
CA SER A 349 -12.84 -16.95 0.32
C SER A 349 -11.67 -16.85 1.29
N GLY A 350 -10.74 -15.92 1.03
CA GLY A 350 -9.58 -15.73 1.86
C GLY A 350 -9.13 -14.29 1.90
N LYS A 351 -8.60 -13.86 3.04
CA LYS A 351 -8.02 -12.53 3.23
C LYS A 351 -6.63 -12.67 3.86
N VAL A 352 -5.63 -12.02 3.25
CA VAL A 352 -4.28 -11.95 3.81
C VAL A 352 -4.24 -10.89 4.88
N LYS A 353 -3.64 -11.23 6.02
CA LYS A 353 -3.30 -10.31 7.09
C LYS A 353 -1.83 -10.45 7.43
N VAL A 354 -1.08 -9.35 7.35
CA VAL A 354 0.31 -9.29 7.81
C VAL A 354 0.31 -8.76 9.24
N ASP A 355 0.66 -9.62 10.20
CA ASP A 355 0.63 -9.27 11.62
C ASP A 355 1.91 -8.55 12.04
N LYS A 356 3.05 -8.98 11.47
CA LYS A 356 4.35 -8.46 11.86
C LYS A 356 5.34 -8.47 10.72
N THR A 357 6.15 -7.42 10.67
CA THR A 357 7.31 -7.34 9.78
C THR A 357 8.56 -7.00 10.58
N ARG A 358 9.70 -7.52 10.16
CA ARG A 358 11.00 -7.21 10.77
C ARG A 358 12.10 -7.19 9.73
N ILE A 359 12.99 -6.20 9.83
CA ILE A 359 14.20 -6.11 9.03
C ILE A 359 15.24 -7.08 9.59
N THR A 360 15.88 -7.83 8.70
CA THR A 360 17.01 -8.73 8.98
C THR A 360 18.14 -8.44 8.00
N ASP A 361 19.33 -8.97 8.22
CA ASP A 361 20.49 -8.76 7.34
C ASP A 361 20.27 -9.29 5.89
N LYS A 362 19.24 -10.15 5.68
CA LYS A 362 18.92 -10.75 4.38
C LYS A 362 17.71 -10.12 3.69
N GLY A 363 16.98 -9.26 4.38
CA GLY A 363 15.75 -8.69 3.87
C GLY A 363 14.68 -8.50 4.94
N ILE A 364 13.41 -8.47 4.51
CA ILE A 364 12.25 -8.26 5.37
C ILE A 364 11.55 -9.60 5.59
N VAL A 365 11.44 -10.01 6.84
CA VAL A 365 10.60 -11.16 7.22
C VAL A 365 9.20 -10.66 7.51
N ALA A 366 8.22 -11.14 6.74
CA ALA A 366 6.80 -10.92 6.94
C ALA A 366 6.18 -12.15 7.58
N GLU A 367 5.47 -11.96 8.68
CA GLU A 367 4.71 -12.97 9.41
C GLU A 367 3.23 -12.57 9.39
N GLY A 368 2.35 -13.53 9.13
CA GLY A 368 0.93 -13.24 9.03
C GLY A 368 0.09 -14.49 8.85
N ILE A 369 -1.16 -14.29 8.51
CA ILE A 369 -2.13 -15.36 8.28
C ILE A 369 -2.90 -15.13 6.98
N VAL A 370 -3.37 -16.22 6.37
CA VAL A 370 -4.48 -16.18 5.42
C VAL A 370 -5.73 -16.66 6.18
N ALA A 371 -6.62 -15.71 6.47
CA ALA A 371 -7.91 -16.03 7.09
C ALA A 371 -8.85 -16.56 6.01
N LEU A 372 -9.39 -17.74 6.20
CA LEU A 372 -10.24 -18.46 5.26
C LEU A 372 -11.65 -18.62 5.79
N LYS A 373 -12.59 -18.57 4.88
CA LYS A 373 -13.97 -18.94 5.12
C LYS A 373 -14.43 -19.91 4.03
N ILE A 374 -14.89 -21.08 4.42
CA ILE A 374 -15.27 -22.17 3.50
C ILE A 374 -16.73 -22.50 3.73
N LEU A 375 -17.55 -22.39 2.69
CA LEU A 375 -18.96 -22.80 2.65
C LEU A 375 -19.05 -24.19 2.00
N TYR A 376 -19.72 -25.13 2.64
CA TYR A 376 -19.84 -26.49 2.17
C TYR A 376 -21.17 -27.15 2.54
N ILE A 377 -21.46 -28.26 1.89
CA ILE A 377 -22.66 -29.08 2.11
C ILE A 377 -22.26 -30.40 2.74
N ILE A 378 -23.08 -30.86 3.69
CA ILE A 378 -22.97 -32.19 4.31
C ILE A 378 -24.16 -33.06 3.94
N GLY A 379 -24.10 -34.35 4.31
CA GLY A 379 -25.14 -35.33 4.06
C GLY A 379 -26.41 -35.22 4.94
N ASN A 380 -26.68 -34.03 5.51
CA ASN A 380 -27.90 -33.79 6.28
C ASN A 380 -28.92 -33.04 5.40
N ASP A 381 -30.00 -33.72 5.02
CA ASP A 381 -31.02 -33.18 4.13
C ASP A 381 -31.87 -32.07 4.77
N GLU A 382 -31.95 -32.01 6.11
CA GLU A 382 -32.71 -30.97 6.81
C GLU A 382 -31.93 -29.66 6.92
N MET A 383 -30.60 -29.71 7.05
CA MET A 383 -29.75 -28.52 7.26
C MET A 383 -28.39 -28.67 6.55
N PRO A 384 -28.36 -28.74 5.20
CA PRO A 384 -27.17 -29.22 4.49
C PRO A 384 -26.00 -28.21 4.47
N PHE A 385 -26.26 -26.90 4.62
CA PHE A 385 -25.24 -25.85 4.49
C PHE A 385 -24.51 -25.57 5.80
N TYR A 386 -23.19 -25.62 5.74
CA TYR A 386 -22.28 -25.28 6.85
C TYR A 386 -21.16 -24.37 6.35
N SER A 387 -20.59 -23.60 7.26
CA SER A 387 -19.33 -22.92 7.01
C SER A 387 -18.33 -23.19 8.12
N MET A 388 -17.07 -23.03 7.77
CA MET A 388 -15.97 -23.04 8.72
C MET A 388 -15.02 -21.90 8.46
N ASP A 389 -14.45 -21.37 9.54
CA ASP A 389 -13.34 -20.44 9.50
C ASP A 389 -12.04 -21.18 9.77
N ALA A 390 -11.00 -20.84 9.03
CA ALA A 390 -9.67 -21.40 9.20
C ALA A 390 -8.60 -20.35 9.02
N MET A 391 -7.41 -20.58 9.56
CA MET A 391 -6.29 -19.66 9.49
C MET A 391 -5.04 -20.40 9.03
N LEU A 392 -4.44 -19.99 7.93
CA LEU A 392 -3.16 -20.50 7.47
C LEU A 392 -2.05 -19.52 7.82
N PRO A 393 -1.21 -19.81 8.82
CA PRO A 393 -0.09 -18.97 9.15
C PRO A 393 1.00 -19.04 8.09
N PHE A 394 1.68 -17.93 7.85
CA PHE A 394 2.86 -17.87 7.00
C PHE A 394 3.98 -17.03 7.61
N THR A 395 5.19 -17.43 7.27
CA THR A 395 6.40 -16.64 7.50
C THR A 395 7.19 -16.65 6.20
N HIS A 396 7.50 -15.48 5.67
CA HIS A 396 8.19 -15.36 4.39
C HIS A 396 9.30 -14.32 4.45
N LEU A 397 10.47 -14.66 3.89
CA LEU A 397 11.58 -13.73 3.72
C LEU A 397 11.48 -13.09 2.33
N ILE A 398 11.31 -11.77 2.31
CA ILE A 398 11.43 -10.95 1.11
C ILE A 398 12.87 -10.48 1.04
N GLU A 399 13.63 -11.01 0.08
CA GLU A 399 15.05 -10.71 -0.07
C GLU A 399 15.27 -9.22 -0.40
N ALA A 400 16.16 -8.58 0.36
CA ALA A 400 16.61 -7.22 0.13
C ALA A 400 18.06 -7.11 0.62
N GLU A 401 19.00 -7.09 -0.32
CA GLU A 401 20.42 -6.95 -0.01
C GLU A 401 20.69 -5.55 0.53
N GLU A 402 21.70 -5.43 1.41
CA GLU A 402 22.15 -4.18 2.03
C GLU A 402 21.08 -3.41 2.82
N ILE A 403 19.97 -4.05 3.19
CA ILE A 403 18.96 -3.42 4.02
C ILE A 403 19.48 -3.18 5.45
N GLY A 404 19.30 -1.97 5.96
CA GLY A 404 19.75 -1.54 7.28
C GLY A 404 18.68 -0.84 8.10
N LYS A 405 19.08 -0.30 9.24
CA LYS A 405 18.20 0.46 10.14
C LYS A 405 17.80 1.83 9.57
N ASP A 406 18.56 2.30 8.61
CA ASP A 406 18.36 3.51 7.82
C ASP A 406 17.36 3.33 6.67
N CYS A 407 16.77 2.13 6.56
CA CYS A 407 15.82 1.81 5.53
C CYS A 407 14.38 1.86 6.03
N THR A 408 13.50 2.37 5.16
CA THR A 408 12.04 2.28 5.28
C THR A 408 11.47 1.48 4.12
N TYR A 409 10.25 0.99 4.24
CA TYR A 409 9.65 0.21 3.16
C TYR A 409 8.14 0.36 3.09
N LEU A 410 7.61 0.18 1.90
CA LEU A 410 6.19 0.03 1.61
C LEU A 410 5.95 -1.43 1.23
N LEU A 411 5.14 -2.15 2.01
CA LEU A 411 4.79 -3.54 1.77
C LEU A 411 3.30 -3.65 1.44
N GLN A 412 3.01 -4.34 0.35
CA GLN A 412 1.66 -4.74 -0.04
C GLN A 412 1.60 -6.26 -0.09
N ALA A 413 0.55 -6.83 0.50
CA ALA A 413 0.32 -8.27 0.55
C ALA A 413 -1.08 -8.59 0.00
N ASP A 414 -1.14 -9.41 -1.04
CA ASP A 414 -2.38 -9.76 -1.73
C ASP A 414 -2.53 -11.27 -1.85
N LEU A 415 -3.78 -11.76 -1.77
CA LEU A 415 -4.09 -13.16 -2.05
C LEU A 415 -4.22 -13.34 -3.58
N GLU A 416 -3.21 -13.94 -4.19
CA GLU A 416 -3.20 -14.16 -5.63
C GLU A 416 -3.99 -15.40 -6.05
N GLN A 417 -3.89 -16.48 -5.25
CA GLN A 417 -4.54 -17.74 -5.55
C GLN A 417 -5.08 -18.36 -4.26
N LEU A 418 -6.27 -18.91 -4.36
CA LEU A 418 -6.88 -19.75 -3.34
C LEU A 418 -7.58 -20.91 -4.05
N SER A 419 -7.29 -22.11 -3.63
CA SER A 419 -7.92 -23.34 -4.11
C SER A 419 -8.18 -24.26 -2.94
N THR A 420 -9.38 -24.77 -2.87
CA THR A 420 -9.80 -25.77 -1.89
C THR A 420 -10.30 -27.01 -2.60
N ALA A 421 -9.96 -28.17 -2.09
CA ALA A 421 -10.40 -29.45 -2.62
C ALA A 421 -10.67 -30.42 -1.47
N MET A 422 -11.64 -31.30 -1.66
CA MET A 422 -11.84 -32.41 -0.72
C MET A 422 -10.67 -33.39 -0.84
N ALA A 423 -9.97 -33.64 0.27
CA ALA A 423 -8.89 -34.64 0.32
C ALA A 423 -9.46 -36.01 0.67
N ASP A 424 -10.16 -36.11 1.82
CA ASP A 424 -10.96 -37.23 2.27
C ASP A 424 -12.27 -36.67 2.85
N GLY A 425 -13.25 -37.51 3.17
CA GLY A 425 -14.58 -37.04 3.60
C GLY A 425 -14.60 -36.11 4.80
N ASP A 426 -13.49 -36.00 5.53
CA ASP A 426 -13.34 -35.21 6.76
C ASP A 426 -12.22 -34.18 6.67
N GLU A 427 -11.50 -34.11 5.53
CA GLU A 427 -10.39 -33.16 5.31
C GLU A 427 -10.58 -32.33 4.05
N ILE A 428 -10.25 -31.05 4.16
CA ILE A 428 -10.21 -30.11 3.04
C ILE A 428 -8.75 -29.68 2.83
N GLU A 429 -8.18 -30.02 1.66
CA GLU A 429 -6.89 -29.51 1.24
C GLU A 429 -7.05 -28.06 0.78
N VAL A 430 -6.23 -27.15 1.33
CA VAL A 430 -6.19 -25.75 0.96
C VAL A 430 -4.84 -25.41 0.38
N LYS A 431 -4.83 -24.74 -0.78
CA LYS A 431 -3.64 -24.18 -1.41
C LYS A 431 -3.85 -22.69 -1.60
N ALA A 432 -2.93 -21.90 -1.07
CA ALA A 432 -2.94 -20.45 -1.22
C ALA A 432 -1.61 -19.90 -1.72
N ALA A 433 -1.64 -18.81 -2.47
CA ALA A 433 -0.45 -18.07 -2.84
C ALA A 433 -0.63 -16.61 -2.44
N VAL A 434 0.29 -16.12 -1.60
CA VAL A 434 0.35 -14.73 -1.15
C VAL A 434 1.43 -14.01 -1.94
N GLY A 435 1.06 -12.98 -2.68
CA GLY A 435 1.97 -12.06 -3.33
C GLY A 435 2.41 -10.97 -2.34
N LEU A 436 3.71 -10.75 -2.23
CA LEU A 436 4.31 -9.76 -1.37
C LEU A 436 5.14 -8.79 -2.22
N ASN A 437 4.65 -7.58 -2.41
CA ASN A 437 5.31 -6.53 -3.18
C ASN A 437 5.92 -5.51 -2.23
N VAL A 438 7.22 -5.23 -2.35
CA VAL A 438 7.92 -4.31 -1.48
C VAL A 438 8.74 -3.30 -2.27
N LEU A 439 8.69 -2.04 -1.83
CA LEU A 439 9.62 -0.98 -2.18
C LEU A 439 10.41 -0.64 -0.94
N VAL A 440 11.74 -0.74 -0.98
CA VAL A 440 12.64 -0.40 0.12
C VAL A 440 13.39 0.86 -0.25
N PHE A 441 13.35 1.84 0.64
CA PHE A 441 14.03 3.12 0.49
C PHE A 441 15.13 3.23 1.55
N ARG A 442 16.33 3.65 1.14
CA ARG A 442 17.39 4.08 2.04
C ARG A 442 17.21 5.56 2.32
N GLN A 443 17.21 5.96 3.58
CA GLN A 443 17.07 7.35 4.00
C GLN A 443 18.32 7.81 4.73
N TRP A 444 18.76 9.05 4.46
CA TRP A 444 19.87 9.67 5.19
C TRP A 444 19.66 11.17 5.35
N GLU A 445 20.28 11.75 6.38
CA GLU A 445 20.31 13.19 6.61
C GLU A 445 21.48 13.80 5.84
N GLU A 446 21.20 14.77 4.97
CA GLU A 446 22.21 15.51 4.21
C GLU A 446 22.25 16.98 4.62
N GLN A 447 23.46 17.57 4.60
CA GLN A 447 23.71 18.98 4.89
C GLN A 447 23.69 19.80 3.58
N LEU A 448 22.50 20.12 3.09
CA LEU A 448 22.34 20.88 1.85
C LEU A 448 22.75 22.35 2.03
N ILE A 449 23.43 22.92 1.03
CA ILE A 449 23.74 24.36 1.01
C ILE A 449 22.46 25.14 0.69
N GLU A 450 21.96 25.86 1.66
CA GLU A 450 20.74 26.67 1.52
C GLU A 450 21.03 28.00 0.83
N SER A 451 22.15 28.65 1.23
CA SER A 451 22.62 29.92 0.67
C SER A 451 24.12 30.08 0.84
N VAL A 452 24.69 30.96 0.02
CA VAL A 452 26.11 31.33 0.10
C VAL A 452 26.21 32.85 0.24
N GLU A 453 26.79 33.30 1.35
CA GLU A 453 27.10 34.68 1.60
C GLU A 453 28.51 35.01 1.12
N GLU A 454 28.68 36.02 0.30
CA GLU A 454 29.99 36.48 -0.17
C GLU A 454 30.50 37.58 0.75
N GLN A 455 31.73 37.42 1.20
CA GLN A 455 32.43 38.41 2.01
C GLN A 455 33.78 38.76 1.37
N PRO A 456 34.28 39.99 1.58
CA PRO A 456 35.62 40.35 1.14
C PRO A 456 36.66 39.47 1.83
N LEU A 457 37.68 39.05 1.10
CA LEU A 457 38.81 38.33 1.69
C LEU A 457 39.50 39.16 2.77
N ASP A 458 39.93 38.47 3.85
CA ASP A 458 40.72 39.10 4.91
C ASP A 458 42.09 39.57 4.36
N ARG A 459 42.25 40.86 4.14
CA ARG A 459 43.44 41.49 3.58
C ARG A 459 44.70 41.18 4.41
N LYS A 460 44.59 41.12 5.74
CA LYS A 460 45.75 40.82 6.63
C LYS A 460 46.20 39.39 6.44
N LYS A 461 45.28 38.46 6.28
CA LYS A 461 45.59 37.07 6.04
C LYS A 461 46.23 36.87 4.66
N LEU A 462 45.72 37.56 3.64
CA LEU A 462 46.27 37.52 2.28
C LEU A 462 47.69 38.11 2.22
N GLU A 463 47.93 39.25 2.82
CA GLU A 463 49.25 39.90 2.85
C GLU A 463 50.30 39.06 3.59
N SER A 464 49.88 38.23 4.54
CA SER A 464 50.76 37.33 5.27
C SER A 464 51.13 36.03 4.52
N MET A 465 50.38 35.72 3.43
CA MET A 465 50.63 34.50 2.63
C MET A 465 51.57 34.78 1.45
N PRO A 466 52.61 33.94 1.22
CA PRO A 466 53.45 34.10 0.04
C PRO A 466 52.67 33.90 -1.26
N GLY A 467 53.02 34.62 -2.33
CA GLY A 467 52.41 34.45 -3.65
C GLY A 467 52.68 33.06 -4.27
N ILE A 468 53.82 32.43 -3.88
CA ILE A 468 54.19 31.08 -4.29
C ILE A 468 54.56 30.30 -3.02
N THR A 469 53.97 29.12 -2.85
CA THR A 469 54.21 28.25 -1.71
C THR A 469 54.51 26.84 -2.18
N VAL A 470 55.52 26.19 -1.60
CA VAL A 470 55.70 24.75 -1.74
C VAL A 470 54.99 24.05 -0.58
N TYR A 471 53.98 23.24 -0.93
CA TYR A 471 53.18 22.50 0.04
C TYR A 471 53.49 21.02 -0.01
N ILE A 472 53.70 20.38 1.13
CA ILE A 472 53.85 18.94 1.23
C ILE A 472 52.50 18.36 1.61
N VAL A 473 51.93 17.53 0.75
CA VAL A 473 50.61 16.89 0.92
C VAL A 473 50.63 16.03 2.17
N LYS A 474 49.63 16.20 3.04
CA LYS A 474 49.42 15.42 4.25
C LYS A 474 48.46 14.28 4.00
N ALA A 475 48.42 13.30 4.88
CA ALA A 475 47.42 12.24 4.82
C ALA A 475 46.01 12.83 5.00
N GLY A 476 45.10 12.53 4.07
CA GLY A 476 43.74 13.04 4.07
C GLY A 476 43.52 14.35 3.29
N ASP A 477 44.57 15.01 2.80
CA ASP A 477 44.44 16.20 1.97
C ASP A 477 43.91 15.82 0.58
N THR A 478 42.99 16.62 0.07
CA THR A 478 42.54 16.58 -1.35
C THR A 478 43.01 17.84 -2.08
N LEU A 479 43.13 17.77 -3.40
CA LEU A 479 43.42 18.97 -4.22
C LEU A 479 42.43 20.09 -3.98
N TRP A 480 41.14 19.74 -3.75
CA TRP A 480 40.07 20.67 -3.42
C TRP A 480 40.39 21.44 -2.12
N ASP A 481 40.71 20.73 -1.04
CA ASP A 481 40.98 21.32 0.27
C ASP A 481 42.24 22.21 0.23
N ILE A 482 43.26 21.77 -0.51
CA ILE A 482 44.50 22.53 -0.71
C ILE A 482 44.19 23.80 -1.51
N ALA A 483 43.43 23.70 -2.64
CA ALA A 483 43.10 24.84 -3.46
C ALA A 483 42.27 25.90 -2.70
N LYS A 484 41.25 25.46 -1.97
CA LYS A 484 40.42 26.31 -1.10
C LYS A 484 41.25 27.01 -0.03
N LYS A 485 42.16 26.29 0.61
CA LYS A 485 43.03 26.83 1.69
C LYS A 485 44.03 27.88 1.20
N PHE A 486 44.53 27.76 -0.02
CA PHE A 486 45.56 28.62 -0.59
C PHE A 486 45.03 29.62 -1.63
N TYR A 487 43.72 29.82 -1.71
CA TYR A 487 43.04 30.76 -2.62
C TYR A 487 43.51 30.62 -4.07
N THR A 488 43.50 29.39 -4.58
CA THR A 488 43.81 29.02 -5.97
C THR A 488 42.77 28.03 -6.48
N THR A 489 42.91 27.57 -7.69
CA THR A 489 41.98 26.56 -8.26
C THR A 489 42.66 25.20 -8.40
N VAL A 490 41.85 24.11 -8.41
CA VAL A 490 42.36 22.74 -8.65
C VAL A 490 43.06 22.65 -10.00
N ASP A 491 42.51 23.34 -11.03
CA ASP A 491 43.09 23.33 -12.38
C ASP A 491 44.42 24.05 -12.46
N GLU A 492 44.60 25.14 -11.72
CA GLU A 492 45.88 25.83 -11.63
C GLU A 492 46.93 24.99 -10.90
N ILE A 493 46.57 24.36 -9.78
CA ILE A 493 47.51 23.46 -9.07
C ILE A 493 47.90 22.32 -10.03
N SER A 494 46.97 21.74 -10.74
CA SER A 494 47.22 20.68 -11.70
C SER A 494 48.12 21.11 -12.85
N GLY A 495 47.88 22.32 -13.42
CA GLY A 495 48.68 22.90 -14.48
C GLY A 495 50.12 23.21 -14.09
N VAL A 496 50.33 23.90 -12.95
CA VAL A 496 51.65 24.27 -12.48
C VAL A 496 52.50 23.06 -12.10
N ASN A 497 51.86 22.00 -11.58
CA ASN A 497 52.55 20.78 -11.14
C ASN A 497 52.53 19.66 -12.20
N SER A 498 51.99 19.91 -13.38
CA SER A 498 51.85 18.90 -14.50
C SER A 498 51.20 17.60 -14.00
N LEU A 499 50.14 17.70 -13.18
CA LEU A 499 49.42 16.56 -12.66
C LEU A 499 48.53 15.99 -13.75
N THR A 500 48.66 14.69 -14.04
CA THR A 500 47.80 13.97 -14.98
C THR A 500 46.55 13.42 -14.34
N GLU A 501 46.57 13.22 -13.03
CA GLU A 501 45.46 12.74 -12.20
C GLU A 501 45.06 13.79 -11.17
N LYS A 502 43.77 13.90 -10.85
CA LYS A 502 43.27 14.82 -9.79
C LYS A 502 43.45 14.27 -8.38
N GLU A 503 44.25 13.21 -8.22
CA GLU A 503 44.62 12.63 -6.92
C GLU A 503 46.05 12.98 -6.52
N VAL A 504 46.25 13.23 -5.22
CA VAL A 504 47.54 13.53 -4.65
C VAL A 504 47.92 12.51 -3.57
N LYS A 505 49.22 12.26 -3.41
CA LYS A 505 49.72 11.29 -2.43
C LYS A 505 50.40 11.99 -1.25
N PRO A 506 50.22 11.48 -0.02
CA PRO A 506 50.94 11.99 1.13
C PRO A 506 52.46 12.02 0.90
N GLY A 507 53.11 13.15 1.23
CA GLY A 507 54.52 13.39 1.01
C GLY A 507 54.85 14.00 -0.38
N GLN A 508 53.88 14.11 -1.29
CA GLN A 508 54.08 14.79 -2.56
C GLN A 508 54.26 16.28 -2.37
N SER A 509 55.24 16.91 -3.05
CA SER A 509 55.45 18.36 -3.02
C SER A 509 54.66 19.01 -4.17
N LEU A 510 53.87 20.03 -3.84
CA LEU A 510 53.09 20.82 -4.78
C LEU A 510 53.53 22.28 -4.77
N ILE A 511 53.71 22.86 -5.94
CA ILE A 511 53.89 24.31 -6.10
C ILE A 511 52.49 24.92 -6.19
N LEU A 512 52.17 25.81 -5.26
CA LEU A 512 50.90 26.53 -5.21
C LEU A 512 51.15 27.99 -5.56
N VAL A 513 50.38 28.48 -6.54
CA VAL A 513 50.42 29.88 -6.95
C VAL A 513 49.07 30.50 -6.55
N ARG A 514 49.12 31.52 -5.72
CA ARG A 514 47.92 32.24 -5.31
C ARG A 514 47.42 33.12 -6.45
N GLN A 515 46.15 33.09 -6.75
CA GLN A 515 45.51 34.11 -7.59
C GLN A 515 45.41 35.40 -6.80
N GLY A 516 45.96 36.48 -7.35
CA GLY A 516 46.07 37.75 -6.68
C GLY A 516 44.78 38.57 -6.74
#